data_0eed3354d5534dba3cfa44d8eac7766b
#
_entry.id   0eed3354d5534dba3cfa44d8eac7766b
#
_cell.length_a   1.000
_cell.length_b   1.000
_cell.length_c   1.000
_cell.angle_alpha   90.00
_cell.angle_beta   90.00
_cell.angle_gamma   90.00
#
_symmetry.space_group_name_H-M   'P 1'
#
loop_
_entity.id
_entity.type
_entity.pdbx_description
1 polymer ?
#
loop_
_entity_poly.entity_id
_entity_poly.type
_entity_poly.pdbx_seq_one_letter_code
_entity_poly.pdbx_strand_id
1 'polypeptide(L)'
;GGMRKRVGLARAIVYRPEILLYDEPTTGLDPIAGARIDAVIRRVWSQLGVTSIAVTHDMASARRISDRILMLHDGVIHADGPTPDILGSHDPIVHNFVNGIATPPRSSTSDRT
;
A
#
# COMPACT_ATOMS: atom_id res chain seq x y z
N GLY A 1 -5.77 17.88 -4.75
CA GLY A 1 -5.83 16.77 -3.87
C GLY A 1 -6.71 15.63 -4.33
N GLY A 2 -7.75 15.34 -3.56
CA GLY A 2 -8.61 14.19 -3.81
C GLY A 2 -9.35 14.22 -5.14
N MET A 3 -9.76 15.40 -5.59
CA MET A 3 -10.44 15.58 -6.87
C MET A 3 -9.54 15.16 -8.03
N ARG A 4 -8.26 15.57 -8.03
CA ARG A 4 -7.31 15.19 -9.07
C ARG A 4 -7.08 13.68 -9.12
N LYS A 5 -6.99 13.05 -7.96
CA LYS A 5 -6.80 11.60 -7.87
C LYS A 5 -8.01 10.86 -8.42
N ARG A 6 -9.20 11.34 -8.16
CA ARG A 6 -10.44 10.75 -8.71
C ARG A 6 -10.51 10.89 -10.22
N VAL A 7 -10.14 12.04 -10.77
CA VAL A 7 -10.10 12.26 -12.23
C VAL A 7 -9.08 11.33 -12.87
N GLY A 8 -7.89 11.20 -12.28
CA GLY A 8 -6.87 10.28 -12.79
C GLY A 8 -7.35 8.84 -12.80
N LEU A 9 -8.03 8.41 -11.74
CA LEU A 9 -8.60 7.06 -11.66
C LEU A 9 -9.69 6.87 -12.72
N ALA A 10 -10.60 7.84 -12.88
CA ALA A 10 -11.64 7.77 -13.89
C ALA A 10 -11.06 7.63 -15.31
N ARG A 11 -10.01 8.36 -15.62
CA ARG A 11 -9.33 8.26 -16.91
C ARG A 11 -8.73 6.88 -17.14
N ALA A 12 -8.09 6.31 -16.12
CA ALA A 12 -7.51 4.98 -16.20
C ALA A 12 -8.58 3.93 -16.48
N ILE A 13 -9.74 4.05 -15.86
CA ILE A 13 -10.86 3.10 -15.98
C ILE A 13 -11.48 3.11 -17.38
N VAL A 14 -11.51 4.28 -18.05
CA VAL A 14 -12.07 4.41 -19.39
C VAL A 14 -11.43 3.44 -20.38
N TYR A 15 -10.16 3.14 -20.20
CA TYR A 15 -9.43 2.22 -21.08
C TYR A 15 -9.71 0.75 -20.79
N ARG A 16 -10.49 0.43 -19.76
CA ARG A 16 -10.83 -0.94 -19.33
C ARG A 16 -9.60 -1.84 -19.19
N PRO A 17 -8.63 -1.46 -18.34
CA PRO A 17 -7.40 -2.22 -18.18
C PRO A 17 -7.67 -3.56 -17.48
N GLU A 18 -6.80 -4.51 -17.72
CA GLU A 18 -6.79 -5.77 -16.95
C GLU A 18 -6.12 -5.58 -15.60
N ILE A 19 -5.15 -4.67 -15.52
CA ILE A 19 -4.39 -4.37 -14.31
C ILE A 19 -4.38 -2.86 -14.09
N LEU A 20 -4.74 -2.44 -12.87
CA LEU A 20 -4.61 -1.06 -12.43
C LEU A 20 -3.45 -0.94 -11.46
N LEU A 21 -2.57 0.02 -11.71
CA LEU A 21 -1.47 0.36 -10.84
C LEU A 21 -1.77 1.68 -10.14
N TYR A 22 -1.71 1.68 -8.81
CA TYR A 22 -1.87 2.87 -7.99
C TYR A 22 -0.51 3.19 -7.36
N ASP A 23 0.00 4.39 -7.61
CA ASP A 23 1.26 4.82 -7.03
C ASP A 23 0.98 5.88 -5.98
N GLU A 24 1.13 5.51 -4.71
CA GLU A 24 0.91 6.38 -3.56
C GLU A 24 -0.43 7.13 -3.63
N PRO A 25 -1.57 6.42 -3.73
CA PRO A 25 -2.84 7.06 -4.07
C PRO A 25 -3.37 8.03 -3.01
N THR A 26 -2.94 7.91 -1.75
CA THR A 26 -3.38 8.79 -0.67
C THR A 26 -2.33 9.82 -0.24
N THR A 27 -1.18 9.85 -0.90
CA THR A 27 -0.11 10.79 -0.56
C THR A 27 -0.59 12.24 -0.72
N GLY A 28 -0.30 13.05 0.28
CA GLY A 28 -0.67 14.47 0.30
C GLY A 28 -2.12 14.72 0.68
N LEU A 29 -2.89 13.69 1.00
CA LEU A 29 -4.27 13.83 1.45
C LEU A 29 -4.35 13.74 2.98
N ASP A 30 -5.30 14.49 3.55
CA ASP A 30 -5.66 14.30 4.95
C ASP A 30 -6.34 12.92 5.16
N PRO A 31 -6.47 12.45 6.41
CA PRO A 31 -7.03 11.12 6.67
C PRO A 31 -8.44 10.90 6.12
N ILE A 32 -9.28 11.93 6.11
CA ILE A 32 -10.65 11.82 5.62
C ILE A 32 -10.65 11.66 4.10
N ALA A 33 -9.92 12.53 3.40
CA ALA A 33 -9.80 12.47 1.94
C ALA A 33 -9.12 11.16 1.51
N GLY A 34 -8.10 10.72 2.23
CA GLY A 34 -7.43 9.43 2.00
C GLY A 34 -8.40 8.26 2.11
N ALA A 35 -9.23 8.24 3.15
CA ALA A 35 -10.22 7.19 3.33
C ALA A 35 -11.25 7.17 2.19
N ARG A 36 -11.61 8.33 1.66
CA ARG A 36 -12.53 8.41 0.51
C ARG A 36 -11.91 7.83 -0.75
N ILE A 37 -10.64 8.11 -1.00
CA ILE A 37 -9.91 7.52 -2.12
C ILE A 37 -9.82 6.00 -1.96
N ASP A 38 -9.51 5.52 -0.77
CA ASP A 38 -9.48 4.08 -0.50
C ASP A 38 -10.83 3.42 -0.79
N ALA A 39 -11.92 4.07 -0.41
CA ALA A 39 -13.27 3.57 -0.70
C ALA A 39 -13.55 3.50 -2.21
N VAL A 40 -13.07 4.48 -2.98
CA VAL A 40 -13.20 4.47 -4.44
C VAL A 40 -12.40 3.31 -5.02
N ILE A 41 -11.19 3.08 -4.57
CA ILE A 41 -10.33 1.97 -5.02
C ILE A 41 -11.04 0.63 -4.77
N ARG A 42 -11.58 0.43 -3.57
CA ARG A 42 -12.32 -0.80 -3.24
C ARG A 42 -13.55 -0.98 -4.12
N ARG A 43 -14.26 0.09 -4.39
CA ARG A 43 -15.46 0.05 -5.24
C ARG A 43 -15.10 -0.33 -6.67
N VAL A 44 -14.05 0.28 -7.22
CA VAL A 44 -13.57 -0.04 -8.58
C VAL A 44 -13.20 -1.52 -8.67
N TRP A 45 -12.44 -2.01 -7.71
CA TRP A 45 -12.08 -3.42 -7.66
C TRP A 45 -13.31 -4.33 -7.62
N SER A 46 -14.27 -4.05 -6.74
CA SER A 46 -15.44 -4.91 -6.57
C SER A 46 -16.38 -4.88 -7.77
N GLN A 47 -16.50 -3.73 -8.43
CA GLN A 47 -17.43 -3.59 -9.57
C GLN A 47 -16.84 -4.05 -10.89
N LEU A 48 -15.55 -3.83 -11.10
CA LEU A 48 -14.90 -4.12 -12.39
C LEU A 48 -14.11 -5.44 -12.38
N GLY A 49 -13.80 -5.98 -11.21
CA GLY A 49 -13.01 -7.22 -11.10
C GLY A 49 -11.58 -7.08 -11.63
N VAL A 50 -11.08 -5.85 -11.74
CA VAL A 50 -9.74 -5.58 -12.26
C VAL A 50 -8.69 -5.93 -11.21
N THR A 51 -7.59 -6.56 -11.65
CA THR A 51 -6.44 -6.79 -10.78
C THR A 51 -5.80 -5.46 -10.42
N SER A 52 -5.63 -5.21 -9.13
CA SER A 52 -5.12 -3.92 -8.64
C SER A 52 -3.84 -4.13 -7.85
N ILE A 53 -2.84 -3.31 -8.16
CA ILE A 53 -1.58 -3.27 -7.42
C ILE A 53 -1.39 -1.84 -6.94
N ALA A 54 -1.20 -1.66 -5.64
CA ALA A 54 -0.97 -0.34 -5.07
C ALA A 54 0.41 -0.31 -4.39
N VAL A 55 1.16 0.73 -4.67
CA VAL A 55 2.41 1.02 -3.97
C VAL A 55 2.10 2.11 -2.95
N THR A 56 2.31 1.82 -1.68
CA THR A 56 2.04 2.78 -0.62
C THR A 56 2.87 2.47 0.63
N HIS A 57 3.17 3.51 1.39
CA HIS A 57 3.72 3.39 2.74
C HIS A 57 2.67 3.73 3.82
N ASP A 58 1.45 4.03 3.41
CA ASP A 58 0.35 4.34 4.31
C ASP A 58 -0.33 3.04 4.75
N MET A 59 -0.08 2.62 5.98
CA MET A 59 -0.59 1.35 6.49
C MET A 59 -2.10 1.37 6.72
N ALA A 60 -2.68 2.53 7.01
CA ALA A 60 -4.13 2.65 7.11
C ALA A 60 -4.78 2.38 5.76
N SER A 61 -4.21 2.93 4.69
CA SER A 61 -4.66 2.68 3.32
C SER A 61 -4.47 1.21 2.94
N ALA A 62 -3.28 0.67 3.17
CA ALA A 62 -2.98 -0.73 2.86
C ALA A 62 -3.99 -1.68 3.53
N ARG A 63 -4.34 -1.42 4.79
CA ARG A 63 -5.34 -2.21 5.53
C ARG A 63 -6.70 -2.17 4.84
N ARG A 64 -7.10 -1.01 4.32
CA ARG A 64 -8.43 -0.83 3.71
C ARG A 64 -8.54 -1.44 2.33
N ILE A 65 -7.47 -1.37 1.52
CA ILE A 65 -7.57 -1.69 0.09
C ILE A 65 -6.94 -3.02 -0.31
N SER A 66 -6.16 -3.65 0.56
CA SER A 66 -5.40 -4.83 0.14
C SER A 66 -5.96 -6.14 0.68
N ASP A 67 -5.83 -7.19 -0.11
CA ASP A 67 -6.04 -8.57 0.31
C ASP A 67 -4.72 -9.29 0.57
N ARG A 68 -3.65 -8.79 -0.04
CA ARG A 68 -2.29 -9.32 0.08
C ARG A 68 -1.30 -8.17 0.13
N ILE A 69 -0.31 -8.30 0.96
CA ILE A 69 0.76 -7.31 1.09
C ILE A 69 2.11 -7.96 0.80
N LEU A 70 2.89 -7.29 -0.04
CA LEU A 70 4.31 -7.58 -0.23
C LEU A 70 5.09 -6.42 0.37
N MET A 71 6.00 -6.71 1.26
CA MET A 71 6.85 -5.69 1.87
C MET A 71 8.25 -5.74 1.28
N LEU A 72 8.67 -4.62 0.72
CA LEU A 72 10.03 -4.45 0.21
C LEU A 72 10.92 -3.92 1.32
N HIS A 73 12.11 -4.49 1.43
CA HIS A 73 13.13 -4.03 2.36
C HIS A 73 14.50 -4.36 1.79
N ASP A 74 15.39 -3.38 1.76
CA ASP A 74 16.74 -3.52 1.22
C ASP A 74 16.77 -4.12 -0.19
N GLY A 75 15.84 -3.69 -1.04
CA GLY A 75 15.82 -4.08 -2.45
C GLY A 75 15.25 -5.46 -2.74
N VAL A 76 14.72 -6.14 -1.73
CA VAL A 76 14.12 -7.48 -1.90
C VAL A 76 12.73 -7.53 -1.28
N ILE A 77 11.94 -8.52 -1.69
CA ILE A 77 10.68 -8.82 -1.03
C ILE A 77 10.98 -9.51 0.29
N HIS A 78 10.82 -8.79 1.39
CA HIS A 78 11.10 -9.27 2.73
C HIS A 78 9.95 -10.10 3.31
N ALA A 79 8.73 -9.73 2.99
CA ALA A 79 7.54 -10.42 3.46
C ALA A 79 6.46 -10.41 2.39
N ASP A 80 5.65 -11.44 2.36
CA ASP A 80 4.58 -11.63 1.39
C ASP A 80 3.51 -12.50 2.01
N GLY A 81 2.29 -12.06 2.02
CA GLY A 81 1.19 -12.85 2.56
C GLY A 81 -0.12 -12.09 2.61
N PRO A 82 -1.17 -12.76 3.12
CA PRO A 82 -2.45 -12.11 3.34
C PRO A 82 -2.32 -10.89 4.25
N THR A 83 -3.12 -9.89 4.00
CA THR A 83 -3.06 -8.62 4.74
C THR A 83 -3.09 -8.81 6.26
N PRO A 84 -3.99 -9.62 6.85
CA PRO A 84 -3.98 -9.82 8.30
C PRO A 84 -2.67 -10.40 8.82
N ASP A 85 -2.06 -11.30 8.07
CA ASP A 85 -0.82 -11.96 8.50
C ASP A 85 0.35 -10.97 8.52
N ILE A 86 0.42 -10.10 7.53
CA ILE A 86 1.47 -9.07 7.46
C ILE A 86 1.26 -8.04 8.57
N LEU A 87 0.03 -7.56 8.75
CA LEU A 87 -0.26 -6.55 9.77
C LEU A 87 -0.08 -7.07 11.19
N GLY A 88 -0.25 -8.37 11.40
CA GLY A 88 -0.04 -9.04 12.70
C GLY A 88 1.32 -9.72 12.84
N SER A 89 2.25 -9.50 11.92
CA SER A 89 3.53 -10.20 11.91
C SER A 89 4.38 -9.87 13.14
N HIS A 90 5.08 -10.88 13.65
CA HIS A 90 6.06 -10.74 14.72
C HIS A 90 7.48 -10.52 14.21
N ASP A 91 7.70 -10.56 12.89
CA ASP A 91 8.99 -10.22 12.31
C ASP A 91 9.33 -8.77 12.67
N PRO A 92 10.51 -8.50 13.27
CA PRO A 92 10.83 -7.15 13.77
C PRO A 92 10.78 -6.08 12.68
N ILE A 93 11.22 -6.38 11.48
CA ILE A 93 11.23 -5.42 10.38
C ILE A 93 9.80 -5.10 9.96
N VAL A 94 8.97 -6.11 9.76
CA VAL A 94 7.57 -5.94 9.37
C VAL A 94 6.80 -5.23 10.48
N HIS A 95 6.94 -5.69 11.72
CA HIS A 95 6.24 -5.12 12.87
C HIS A 95 6.58 -3.63 13.05
N ASN A 96 7.85 -3.28 12.97
CA ASN A 96 8.27 -1.90 13.14
C ASN A 96 7.74 -1.00 12.01
N PHE A 97 7.77 -1.48 10.79
CA PHE A 97 7.24 -0.71 9.66
C PHE A 97 5.73 -0.49 9.79
N VAL A 98 4.98 -1.56 10.07
CA VAL A 98 3.52 -1.51 10.18
C VAL A 98 3.07 -0.59 11.31
N ASN A 99 3.80 -0.56 12.42
CA ASN A 99 3.42 0.22 13.60
C ASN A 99 4.11 1.58 13.69
N GLY A 100 4.85 1.97 12.65
CA GLY A 100 5.52 3.27 12.63
C GLY A 100 6.64 3.40 13.65
N ILE A 101 7.29 2.31 13.99
CA ILE A 101 8.40 2.30 14.95
C ILE A 101 9.71 2.44 14.17
N ALA A 102 10.54 3.41 14.57
CA ALA A 102 11.81 3.62 13.93
C ALA A 102 12.72 2.40 14.13
N THR A 103 13.22 1.85 13.02
CA THR A 103 14.23 0.81 13.08
C THR A 103 15.59 1.47 13.31
N PRO A 104 16.40 0.97 14.23
CA PRO A 104 17.75 1.53 14.43
C PRO A 104 18.55 1.47 13.14
N PRO A 105 19.38 2.49 12.86
CA PRO A 105 20.22 2.46 11.67
C PRO A 105 21.18 1.26 11.74
N ARG A 106 21.48 0.67 10.59
CA ARG A 106 22.44 -0.42 10.50
C ARG A 106 23.80 0.06 10.94
N SER A 107 24.44 -0.73 11.77
CA SER A 107 25.86 -0.55 12.04
C SER A 107 26.67 -0.91 10.80
N SER A 108 27.64 -0.06 10.46
CA SER A 108 28.44 -0.25 9.26
C SER A 108 29.25 -1.55 9.24
N THR A 109 29.50 -2.13 10.41
CA THR A 109 30.33 -3.34 10.53
C THR A 109 29.52 -4.58 10.86
N SER A 110 28.64 -4.50 11.84
CA SER A 110 27.91 -5.68 12.32
C SER A 110 26.87 -6.17 11.33
N ASP A 111 26.27 -5.28 10.58
CA ASP A 111 25.17 -5.64 9.68
C ASP A 111 25.64 -6.34 8.41
N ARG A 112 26.92 -6.34 8.17
CA ARG A 112 27.47 -6.91 6.95
C ARG A 112 28.11 -8.27 7.15
N THR A 113 28.12 -8.70 8.33
CA THR A 113 28.62 -10.03 8.69
C THR A 113 27.52 -11.06 8.79
#